data_c6b11c5f1637813fb40716e7ac3f1496
#
_entry.id   c6b11c5f1637813fb40716e7ac3f1496
#
_cell.length_a   1.000
_cell.length_b   1.000
_cell.length_c   1.000
_cell.angle_alpha   90.00
_cell.angle_beta   90.00
_cell.angle_gamma   90.00
#
_symmetry.space_group_name_H-M   'P 1'
#
loop_
_entity.id
_entity.type
_entity.pdbx_description
1 polymer ?
#
loop_
_entity_poly.entity_id
_entity_poly.type
_entity_poly.pdbx_seq_one_letter_code
_entity_poly.pdbx_strand_id
1 'polypeptide(L)'
;MRIFLGFLIGLVLAGAIAATAFKVAWGDIADIGDRDRGDDKTETVAVADFDRISIAGVFELDVAVGGDYSVTLSGKDEELARTTAEVENGVLSLDTGERDREGKRRFVKHGISAKITMPALNGVDVAGVVDGDIRGINAESFSADISGVGDLDLSGTCGSFDADVSGVGDLDAESLECRSVKIDVSGVGEASVYASESVDAQIAGIGKINVSGSPAQVSKSQSSPFGRISVK
;
A
#
# COMPACT_ATOMS: atom_id res chain seq x y z
N MET A 1 17.69 -10.51 -37.87
CA MET A 1 17.83 -9.08 -37.59
C MET A 1 16.50 -8.30 -37.58
N ARG A 2 15.51 -8.62 -38.42
CA ARG A 2 14.16 -7.94 -38.42
C ARG A 2 13.28 -8.26 -37.20
N ILE A 3 13.37 -9.45 -36.63
CA ILE A 3 12.57 -9.89 -35.47
C ILE A 3 13.04 -9.24 -34.17
N PHE A 4 14.36 -9.05 -34.02
CA PHE A 4 14.99 -8.37 -32.87
C PHE A 4 14.60 -6.87 -32.80
N LEU A 5 14.48 -6.21 -33.95
CA LEU A 5 14.11 -4.80 -34.02
C LEU A 5 12.63 -4.58 -33.63
N GLY A 6 11.74 -5.50 -34.01
CA GLY A 6 10.32 -5.46 -33.63
C GLY A 6 10.11 -5.68 -32.12
N PHE A 7 10.90 -6.57 -31.51
CA PHE A 7 10.84 -6.81 -30.07
C PHE A 7 11.34 -5.60 -29.26
N LEU A 8 12.40 -4.95 -29.72
CA LEU A 8 12.95 -3.76 -29.08
C LEU A 8 11.99 -2.55 -29.16
N ILE A 9 11.33 -2.37 -30.31
CA ILE A 9 10.31 -1.31 -30.49
C ILE A 9 9.08 -1.60 -29.63
N GLY A 10 8.64 -2.85 -29.51
CA GLY A 10 7.53 -3.25 -28.65
C GLY A 10 7.81 -3.00 -27.16
N LEU A 11 9.05 -3.26 -26.72
CA LEU A 11 9.46 -3.05 -25.33
C LEU A 11 9.61 -1.55 -24.98
N VAL A 12 10.07 -0.74 -25.93
CA VAL A 12 10.14 0.73 -25.76
C VAL A 12 8.73 1.35 -25.75
N LEU A 13 7.81 0.84 -26.58
CA LEU A 13 6.40 1.31 -26.58
C LEU A 13 5.66 0.89 -25.30
N ALA A 14 5.87 -0.33 -24.80
CA ALA A 14 5.31 -0.76 -23.53
C ALA A 14 5.84 0.04 -22.34
N GLY A 15 7.15 0.32 -22.32
CA GLY A 15 7.78 1.18 -21.31
C GLY A 15 7.31 2.65 -21.40
N ALA A 16 7.05 3.17 -22.60
CA ALA A 16 6.52 4.53 -22.77
C ALA A 16 5.05 4.63 -22.34
N ILE A 17 4.24 3.58 -22.58
CA ILE A 17 2.83 3.52 -22.14
C ILE A 17 2.76 3.38 -20.61
N ALA A 18 3.60 2.55 -19.99
CA ALA A 18 3.70 2.43 -18.55
C ALA A 18 4.17 3.74 -17.91
N ALA A 19 5.19 4.41 -18.48
CA ALA A 19 5.69 5.69 -17.99
C ALA A 19 4.70 6.84 -18.18
N THR A 20 3.86 6.82 -19.21
CA THR A 20 2.80 7.82 -19.41
C THR A 20 1.59 7.54 -18.54
N ALA A 21 1.20 6.28 -18.32
CA ALA A 21 0.15 5.91 -17.37
C ALA A 21 0.58 6.23 -15.93
N PHE A 22 1.84 5.98 -15.58
CA PHE A 22 2.44 6.33 -14.30
C PHE A 22 2.52 7.87 -14.12
N LYS A 23 2.96 8.63 -15.14
CA LYS A 23 2.95 10.10 -15.07
C LYS A 23 1.57 10.70 -14.98
N VAL A 24 0.56 10.12 -15.62
CA VAL A 24 -0.83 10.60 -15.54
C VAL A 24 -1.44 10.26 -14.17
N ALA A 25 -1.24 9.05 -13.67
CA ALA A 25 -1.71 8.69 -12.33
C ALA A 25 -0.92 9.43 -11.24
N TRP A 26 0.41 9.50 -11.35
CA TRP A 26 1.29 10.11 -10.35
C TRP A 26 1.39 11.64 -10.44
N GLY A 27 1.25 12.21 -11.63
CA GLY A 27 1.22 13.66 -11.81
C GLY A 27 0.00 14.30 -11.18
N ASP A 28 -1.16 13.63 -11.24
CA ASP A 28 -2.38 14.08 -10.57
C ASP A 28 -2.30 13.87 -9.04
N ILE A 29 -1.62 12.82 -8.55
CA ILE A 29 -1.44 12.56 -7.12
C ILE A 29 -0.44 13.55 -6.49
N ALA A 30 0.67 13.85 -7.15
CA ALA A 30 1.64 14.85 -6.67
C ALA A 30 1.08 16.29 -6.69
N ASP A 31 0.12 16.57 -7.58
CA ASP A 31 -0.56 17.87 -7.69
C ASP A 31 -1.72 18.01 -6.68
N ILE A 32 -2.16 16.91 -6.03
CA ILE A 32 -3.16 16.90 -4.95
C ILE A 32 -2.63 17.65 -3.70
N GLY A 33 -1.32 17.69 -3.49
CA GLY A 33 -0.71 18.31 -2.31
C GLY A 33 -0.78 19.84 -2.24
N ASP A 34 -1.06 20.56 -3.33
CA ASP A 34 -0.89 22.02 -3.35
C ASP A 34 -1.98 22.84 -4.07
N ARG A 35 -3.00 22.21 -4.63
CA ARG A 35 -4.08 22.93 -5.32
C ARG A 35 -5.42 22.75 -4.63
N ASP A 36 -5.88 23.83 -4.02
CA ASP A 36 -7.28 24.02 -3.59
C ASP A 36 -7.69 23.38 -2.24
N ARG A 37 -6.88 23.58 -1.19
CA ARG A 37 -7.28 23.27 0.21
C ARG A 37 -8.38 24.20 0.76
N GLY A 38 -8.88 25.12 -0.03
CA GLY A 38 -9.86 26.13 0.42
C GLY A 38 -11.27 25.61 0.66
N ASP A 39 -11.64 24.46 0.08
CA ASP A 39 -13.00 23.90 0.13
C ASP A 39 -13.06 22.46 0.68
N ASP A 40 -11.97 21.94 1.27
CA ASP A 40 -11.98 20.60 1.86
C ASP A 40 -12.74 20.59 3.17
N LYS A 41 -13.67 19.66 3.32
CA LYS A 41 -14.37 19.38 4.56
C LYS A 41 -13.67 18.26 5.31
N THR A 42 -13.85 18.30 6.62
CA THR A 42 -13.36 17.24 7.52
C THR A 42 -14.53 16.63 8.26
N GLU A 43 -14.60 15.32 8.25
CA GLU A 43 -15.63 14.54 8.94
C GLU A 43 -14.97 13.57 9.90
N THR A 44 -15.46 13.48 11.14
CA THR A 44 -15.03 12.47 12.11
C THR A 44 -16.03 11.32 12.11
N VAL A 45 -15.55 10.12 11.84
CA VAL A 45 -16.37 8.91 11.82
C VAL A 45 -16.28 8.24 13.19
N ALA A 46 -17.44 8.00 13.82
CA ALA A 46 -17.51 7.36 15.12
C ALA A 46 -17.49 5.83 14.97
N VAL A 47 -16.28 5.26 14.85
CA VAL A 47 -16.03 3.81 14.74
C VAL A 47 -14.98 3.38 15.76
N ALA A 48 -15.06 2.14 16.20
CA ALA A 48 -14.16 1.53 17.18
C ALA A 48 -14.13 0.00 17.00
N ASP A 49 -13.35 -0.67 17.83
CA ASP A 49 -13.28 -2.14 17.90
C ASP A 49 -12.77 -2.78 16.58
N PHE A 50 -11.74 -2.18 15.97
CA PHE A 50 -11.04 -2.74 14.84
C PHE A 50 -9.53 -2.79 15.11
N ASP A 51 -8.88 -3.79 14.54
CA ASP A 51 -7.43 -3.98 14.58
C ASP A 51 -6.83 -4.27 13.19
N ARG A 52 -7.64 -4.13 12.15
CA ARG A 52 -7.25 -4.23 10.75
C ARG A 52 -7.88 -3.10 9.93
N ILE A 53 -7.21 -2.72 8.85
CA ILE A 53 -7.69 -1.69 7.92
C ILE A 53 -7.73 -2.29 6.51
N SER A 54 -8.84 -2.11 5.80
CA SER A 54 -8.99 -2.48 4.39
C SER A 54 -9.38 -1.25 3.58
N ILE A 55 -8.65 -1.00 2.48
CA ILE A 55 -8.80 0.21 1.69
C ILE A 55 -9.09 -0.12 0.23
N ALA A 56 -10.22 0.39 -0.26
CA ALA A 56 -10.64 0.25 -1.64
C ALA A 56 -11.04 1.61 -2.21
N GLY A 57 -10.14 2.27 -2.93
CA GLY A 57 -10.39 3.60 -3.48
C GLY A 57 -9.12 4.39 -3.63
N VAL A 58 -9.20 5.72 -3.50
CA VAL A 58 -8.04 6.62 -3.59
C VAL A 58 -7.87 7.35 -2.26
N PHE A 59 -6.83 7.02 -1.53
CA PHE A 59 -6.59 7.56 -0.18
C PHE A 59 -5.14 8.01 0.02
N GLU A 60 -4.99 9.11 0.74
CA GLU A 60 -3.80 9.45 1.50
C GLU A 60 -4.03 8.99 2.94
N LEU A 61 -3.20 8.10 3.47
CA LEU A 61 -3.42 7.41 4.73
C LEU A 61 -2.35 7.80 5.77
N ASP A 62 -2.78 8.34 6.90
CA ASP A 62 -1.92 8.61 8.07
C ASP A 62 -2.45 7.82 9.28
N VAL A 63 -1.73 6.76 9.68
CA VAL A 63 -2.13 5.91 10.80
C VAL A 63 -1.14 6.01 11.95
N ALA A 64 -1.65 6.33 13.14
CA ALA A 64 -0.89 6.32 14.39
C ALA A 64 -1.42 5.22 15.32
N VAL A 65 -0.61 4.20 15.58
CA VAL A 65 -0.95 3.11 16.49
C VAL A 65 -0.49 3.43 17.90
N GLY A 66 -1.30 3.08 18.92
CA GLY A 66 -1.01 3.26 20.34
C GLY A 66 -1.88 4.33 21.03
N GLY A 67 -2.92 4.85 20.37
CA GLY A 67 -3.87 5.81 20.93
C GLY A 67 -5.31 5.29 20.95
N ASP A 68 -6.23 6.13 21.42
CA ASP A 68 -7.66 5.84 21.36
C ASP A 68 -8.16 5.87 19.91
N TYR A 69 -9.29 5.19 19.65
CA TYR A 69 -9.90 5.18 18.31
C TYR A 69 -10.33 6.59 17.87
N SER A 70 -9.82 6.99 16.73
CA SER A 70 -10.23 8.23 16.04
C SER A 70 -10.06 8.02 14.53
N VAL A 71 -11.11 8.26 13.76
CA VAL A 71 -11.06 8.21 12.30
C VAL A 71 -11.57 9.54 11.77
N THR A 72 -10.73 10.25 11.04
CA THR A 72 -11.05 11.54 10.45
C THR A 72 -10.77 11.48 8.95
N LEU A 73 -11.78 11.79 8.16
CA LEU A 73 -11.71 11.86 6.71
C LEU A 73 -11.76 13.31 6.26
N SER A 74 -10.89 13.69 5.34
CA SER A 74 -10.85 15.04 4.77
C SER A 74 -10.79 14.97 3.25
N GLY A 75 -11.56 15.85 2.59
CA GLY A 75 -11.63 15.92 1.16
C GLY A 75 -12.78 16.78 0.67
N LYS A 76 -13.04 16.77 -0.63
CA LYS A 76 -14.16 17.52 -1.20
C LYS A 76 -15.50 16.92 -0.77
N ASP A 77 -16.48 17.79 -0.53
CA ASP A 77 -17.82 17.41 -0.06
C ASP A 77 -18.47 16.29 -0.90
N GLU A 78 -18.34 16.37 -2.21
CA GLU A 78 -18.87 15.35 -3.13
C GLU A 78 -18.18 14.00 -3.00
N GLU A 79 -16.87 13.98 -2.69
CA GLU A 79 -16.07 12.77 -2.54
C GLU A 79 -16.30 12.14 -1.15
N LEU A 80 -16.35 12.97 -0.09
CA LEU A 80 -16.70 12.53 1.26
C LEU A 80 -18.09 11.89 1.31
N ALA A 81 -19.07 12.49 0.64
CA ALA A 81 -20.44 11.96 0.58
C ALA A 81 -20.55 10.57 -0.10
N ARG A 82 -19.52 10.15 -0.83
CA ARG A 82 -19.44 8.85 -1.50
C ARG A 82 -18.52 7.87 -0.80
N THR A 83 -17.76 8.36 0.18
CA THR A 83 -16.82 7.54 0.94
C THR A 83 -17.57 6.81 2.04
N THR A 84 -17.36 5.52 2.13
CA THR A 84 -17.87 4.70 3.24
C THR A 84 -16.73 4.36 4.20
N ALA A 85 -17.03 4.37 5.49
CA ALA A 85 -16.12 3.93 6.54
C ALA A 85 -16.95 3.08 7.53
N GLU A 86 -16.75 1.77 7.45
CA GLU A 86 -17.54 0.79 8.20
C GLU A 86 -16.63 -0.20 8.91
N VAL A 87 -17.04 -0.67 10.09
CA VAL A 87 -16.31 -1.70 10.82
C VAL A 87 -17.14 -2.98 10.81
N GLU A 88 -16.56 -4.03 10.22
CA GLU A 88 -17.11 -5.38 10.26
C GLU A 88 -16.05 -6.40 10.68
N ASN A 89 -16.37 -7.26 11.64
CA ASN A 89 -15.48 -8.34 12.12
C ASN A 89 -14.07 -7.87 12.52
N GLY A 90 -13.96 -6.67 13.11
CA GLY A 90 -12.67 -6.11 13.52
C GLY A 90 -11.87 -5.43 12.38
N VAL A 91 -12.45 -5.27 11.20
CA VAL A 91 -11.82 -4.62 10.05
C VAL A 91 -12.51 -3.28 9.78
N LEU A 92 -11.75 -2.19 9.81
CA LEU A 92 -12.20 -0.90 9.29
C LEU A 92 -12.07 -0.91 7.76
N SER A 93 -13.18 -0.86 7.07
CA SER A 93 -13.24 -0.80 5.61
C SER A 93 -13.47 0.64 5.16
N LEU A 94 -12.53 1.18 4.37
CA LEU A 94 -12.63 2.49 3.72
C LEU A 94 -12.80 2.27 2.20
N ASP A 95 -13.90 2.77 1.64
CA ASP A 95 -14.16 2.66 0.20
C ASP A 95 -14.66 3.99 -0.36
N THR A 96 -14.01 4.51 -1.41
CA THR A 96 -14.46 5.70 -2.17
C THR A 96 -15.26 5.33 -3.42
N GLY A 97 -15.62 4.06 -3.58
CA GLY A 97 -16.23 3.51 -4.80
C GLY A 97 -17.74 3.45 -4.75
N GLU A 98 -18.43 4.42 -5.32
CA GLU A 98 -19.84 4.24 -5.67
C GLU A 98 -19.98 3.30 -6.88
N ARG A 99 -20.86 2.30 -6.78
CA ARG A 99 -21.27 1.52 -7.95
C ARG A 99 -22.44 2.24 -8.61
N ASP A 100 -22.33 2.54 -9.89
CA ASP A 100 -23.46 3.06 -10.64
C ASP A 100 -24.56 1.99 -10.77
N ARG A 101 -25.72 2.41 -11.32
CA ARG A 101 -26.88 1.51 -11.53
C ARG A 101 -26.58 0.30 -12.42
N GLU A 102 -25.46 0.32 -13.13
CA GLU A 102 -24.98 -0.75 -14.01
C GLU A 102 -23.92 -1.63 -13.32
N GLY A 103 -23.60 -1.36 -12.03
CA GLY A 103 -22.61 -2.09 -11.23
C GLY A 103 -21.16 -1.72 -11.55
N LYS A 104 -20.91 -0.68 -12.35
CA LYS A 104 -19.58 -0.21 -12.71
C LYS A 104 -19.03 0.71 -11.62
N ARG A 105 -17.84 0.44 -11.12
CA ARG A 105 -17.17 1.32 -10.14
C ARG A 105 -16.85 2.67 -10.78
N ARG A 106 -17.29 3.74 -10.13
CA ARG A 106 -16.87 5.11 -10.42
C ARG A 106 -15.77 5.46 -9.41
N PHE A 107 -14.59 5.73 -9.92
CA PHE A 107 -13.50 6.23 -9.08
C PHE A 107 -13.70 7.71 -8.79
N VAL A 108 -13.36 8.12 -7.57
CA VAL A 108 -13.27 9.52 -7.18
C VAL A 108 -12.18 10.22 -8.00
N LYS A 109 -12.38 11.49 -8.32
CA LYS A 109 -11.40 12.30 -9.06
C LYS A 109 -10.29 12.81 -8.16
N HIS A 110 -10.58 13.00 -6.87
CA HIS A 110 -9.66 13.50 -5.87
C HIS A 110 -9.59 12.47 -4.74
N GLY A 111 -8.41 12.24 -4.20
CA GLY A 111 -8.21 11.34 -3.07
C GLY A 111 -8.83 11.89 -1.79
N ILE A 112 -9.13 10.99 -0.87
CA ILE A 112 -9.54 11.30 0.50
C ILE A 112 -8.33 11.16 1.41
N SER A 113 -8.05 12.17 2.24
CA SER A 113 -7.08 12.03 3.31
C SER A 113 -7.77 11.38 4.52
N ALA A 114 -7.27 10.23 4.94
CA ALA A 114 -7.76 9.47 6.09
C ALA A 114 -6.72 9.49 7.20
N LYS A 115 -7.03 10.15 8.31
CA LYS A 115 -6.23 10.14 9.52
C LYS A 115 -6.84 9.23 10.56
N ILE A 116 -6.09 8.20 10.96
CA ILE A 116 -6.57 7.16 11.86
C ILE A 116 -5.66 7.07 13.08
N THR A 117 -6.26 7.02 14.26
CA THR A 117 -5.58 6.61 15.49
C THR A 117 -6.29 5.41 16.06
N MET A 118 -5.55 4.42 16.56
CA MET A 118 -6.09 3.17 17.08
C MET A 118 -5.15 2.53 18.10
N PRO A 119 -5.67 1.70 19.03
CA PRO A 119 -4.83 1.09 20.08
C PRO A 119 -3.84 0.05 19.56
N ALA A 120 -4.23 -0.74 18.58
CA ALA A 120 -3.42 -1.81 18.00
C ALA A 120 -3.79 -2.02 16.52
N LEU A 121 -2.81 -2.38 15.69
CA LEU A 121 -3.01 -2.71 14.28
C LEU A 121 -2.28 -4.03 13.97
N ASN A 122 -3.02 -5.01 13.46
CA ASN A 122 -2.52 -6.34 13.11
C ASN A 122 -2.46 -6.59 11.59
N GLY A 123 -3.00 -5.68 10.78
CA GLY A 123 -2.88 -5.81 9.33
C GLY A 123 -3.54 -4.69 8.54
N VAL A 124 -3.06 -4.55 7.29
CA VAL A 124 -3.57 -3.60 6.31
C VAL A 124 -3.72 -4.27 4.95
N ASP A 125 -4.87 -4.06 4.30
CA ASP A 125 -5.19 -4.58 2.98
C ASP A 125 -5.46 -3.39 2.03
N VAL A 126 -4.67 -3.27 0.97
CA VAL A 126 -4.76 -2.19 -0.02
C VAL A 126 -5.19 -2.75 -1.37
N ALA A 127 -6.42 -2.46 -1.78
CA ALA A 127 -6.96 -2.84 -3.08
C ALA A 127 -7.26 -1.63 -4.01
N GLY A 128 -6.85 -0.44 -3.59
CA GLY A 128 -7.08 0.82 -4.29
C GLY A 128 -5.79 1.51 -4.75
N VAL A 129 -5.80 2.84 -4.68
CA VAL A 129 -4.62 3.69 -4.85
C VAL A 129 -4.35 4.37 -3.51
N VAL A 130 -3.23 4.08 -2.89
CA VAL A 130 -2.92 4.54 -1.53
C VAL A 130 -1.50 5.07 -1.46
N ASP A 131 -1.36 6.24 -0.84
CA ASP A 131 -0.10 6.77 -0.32
C ASP A 131 -0.26 6.77 1.21
N GLY A 132 0.52 5.94 1.91
CA GLY A 132 0.23 5.63 3.32
C GLY A 132 1.45 5.59 4.22
N ASP A 133 1.33 6.26 5.38
CA ASP A 133 2.30 6.21 6.48
C ASP A 133 1.62 5.60 7.72
N ILE A 134 2.15 4.47 8.19
CA ILE A 134 1.64 3.73 9.36
C ILE A 134 2.74 3.65 10.41
N ARG A 135 2.52 4.30 11.54
CA ARG A 135 3.50 4.44 12.61
C ARG A 135 3.06 3.81 13.92
N GLY A 136 4.05 3.29 14.65
CA GLY A 136 3.86 2.80 16.01
C GLY A 136 3.27 1.38 16.06
N ILE A 137 3.39 0.60 14.99
CA ILE A 137 2.99 -0.81 14.97
C ILE A 137 3.69 -1.53 16.13
N ASN A 138 2.92 -2.30 16.91
CA ASN A 138 3.43 -3.17 17.97
C ASN A 138 2.57 -4.42 18.02
N ALA A 139 2.91 -5.41 17.23
CA ALA A 139 2.09 -6.60 17.02
C ALA A 139 2.91 -7.89 17.16
N GLU A 140 2.28 -8.95 17.68
CA GLU A 140 2.90 -10.30 17.62
C GLU A 140 2.96 -10.80 16.17
N SER A 141 1.91 -10.51 15.38
CA SER A 141 1.84 -10.82 13.95
C SER A 141 1.21 -9.66 13.21
N PHE A 142 1.88 -9.17 12.18
CA PHE A 142 1.40 -8.11 11.31
C PHE A 142 1.34 -8.60 9.87
N SER A 143 0.34 -8.16 9.11
CA SER A 143 0.23 -8.48 7.68
C SER A 143 -0.03 -7.24 6.83
N ALA A 144 0.56 -7.21 5.63
CA ALA A 144 0.27 -6.19 4.62
C ALA A 144 0.03 -6.84 3.25
N ASP A 145 -1.13 -6.60 2.68
CA ASP A 145 -1.52 -7.06 1.34
C ASP A 145 -1.72 -5.85 0.43
N ILE A 146 -0.90 -5.75 -0.62
CA ILE A 146 -0.97 -4.67 -1.60
C ILE A 146 -1.31 -5.27 -2.96
N SER A 147 -2.60 -5.25 -3.31
CA SER A 147 -3.11 -5.72 -4.60
C SER A 147 -3.44 -4.58 -5.57
N GLY A 148 -3.40 -3.34 -5.10
CA GLY A 148 -3.68 -2.11 -5.85
C GLY A 148 -2.44 -1.42 -6.41
N VAL A 149 -2.47 -0.10 -6.34
CA VAL A 149 -1.34 0.80 -6.60
C VAL A 149 -1.05 1.58 -5.33
N GLY A 150 0.17 1.54 -4.82
CA GLY A 150 0.40 2.29 -3.60
C GLY A 150 1.82 2.23 -3.06
N ASP A 151 2.15 3.29 -2.36
CA ASP A 151 3.35 3.39 -1.56
C ASP A 151 2.94 3.32 -0.09
N LEU A 152 3.60 2.44 0.66
CA LEU A 152 3.30 2.20 2.06
C LEU A 152 4.58 2.23 2.89
N ASP A 153 4.64 3.19 3.82
CA ASP A 153 5.68 3.31 4.82
C ASP A 153 5.20 2.74 6.16
N LEU A 154 5.89 1.70 6.65
CA LEU A 154 5.55 1.01 7.89
C LEU A 154 6.65 1.17 8.94
N SER A 155 6.28 1.51 10.18
CA SER A 155 7.24 1.63 11.26
C SER A 155 6.72 1.12 12.60
N GLY A 156 7.64 0.55 13.41
CA GLY A 156 7.34 -0.03 14.71
C GLY A 156 8.08 -1.34 14.96
N THR A 157 7.41 -2.28 15.62
CA THR A 157 7.99 -3.60 15.96
C THR A 157 6.99 -4.71 15.77
N CYS A 158 7.46 -5.91 15.37
CA CYS A 158 6.60 -7.08 15.36
C CYS A 158 7.34 -8.41 15.64
N GLY A 159 6.59 -9.44 15.97
CA GLY A 159 7.10 -10.80 16.05
C GLY A 159 7.26 -11.38 14.65
N SER A 160 6.20 -11.41 13.87
CA SER A 160 6.21 -11.87 12.48
C SER A 160 5.54 -10.87 11.54
N PHE A 161 6.09 -10.72 10.36
CA PHE A 161 5.54 -9.90 9.28
C PHE A 161 5.30 -10.77 8.04
N ASP A 162 4.06 -10.77 7.53
CA ASP A 162 3.68 -11.42 6.26
C ASP A 162 3.25 -10.33 5.27
N ALA A 163 3.98 -10.16 4.17
CA ALA A 163 3.73 -9.15 3.17
C ALA A 163 3.52 -9.77 1.79
N ASP A 164 2.44 -9.38 1.12
CA ASP A 164 2.16 -9.74 -0.27
C ASP A 164 2.01 -8.46 -1.12
N VAL A 165 2.86 -8.32 -2.14
CA VAL A 165 2.82 -7.22 -3.09
C VAL A 165 2.52 -7.77 -4.48
N SER A 166 1.25 -7.82 -4.82
CA SER A 166 0.77 -8.32 -6.12
C SER A 166 0.39 -7.19 -7.10
N GLY A 167 0.33 -5.96 -6.63
CA GLY A 167 0.02 -4.76 -7.40
C GLY A 167 1.21 -4.05 -8.03
N VAL A 168 1.14 -2.72 -8.04
CA VAL A 168 2.21 -1.82 -8.47
C VAL A 168 2.49 -0.82 -7.36
N GLY A 169 3.72 -0.76 -6.86
CA GLY A 169 4.07 0.19 -5.81
C GLY A 169 5.22 -0.26 -4.94
N ASP A 170 5.55 0.58 -3.97
CA ASP A 170 6.67 0.38 -3.09
C ASP A 170 6.20 0.13 -1.65
N LEU A 171 6.83 -0.83 -0.98
CA LEU A 171 6.63 -1.13 0.43
C LEU A 171 7.92 -0.83 1.20
N ASP A 172 7.93 0.25 1.99
CA ASP A 172 9.03 0.53 2.91
C ASP A 172 8.64 0.11 4.34
N ALA A 173 9.16 -1.04 4.75
CA ALA A 173 9.06 -1.58 6.09
C ALA A 173 10.46 -1.79 6.72
N GLU A 174 11.47 -1.03 6.29
CA GLU A 174 12.81 -1.10 6.88
C GLU A 174 12.80 -0.58 8.33
N SER A 175 11.87 0.33 8.66
CA SER A 175 11.63 0.84 10.01
C SER A 175 10.64 0.01 10.84
N LEU A 176 10.11 -1.09 10.30
CA LEU A 176 9.31 -2.07 11.03
C LEU A 176 10.20 -3.23 11.46
N GLU A 177 10.71 -3.17 12.69
CA GLU A 177 11.64 -4.15 13.23
C GLU A 177 10.93 -5.45 13.63
N CYS A 178 11.00 -6.48 12.78
CA CYS A 178 10.38 -7.79 13.03
C CYS A 178 11.43 -8.89 13.25
N ARG A 179 11.06 -9.94 13.99
CA ARG A 179 11.91 -11.11 14.15
C ARG A 179 11.92 -11.98 12.90
N SER A 180 10.74 -12.27 12.38
CA SER A 180 10.58 -13.12 11.20
C SER A 180 9.78 -12.40 10.13
N VAL A 181 10.24 -12.47 8.88
CA VAL A 181 9.56 -11.86 7.74
C VAL A 181 9.33 -12.90 6.65
N LYS A 182 8.11 -12.92 6.14
CA LYS A 182 7.76 -13.59 4.88
C LYS A 182 7.27 -12.52 3.92
N ILE A 183 7.88 -12.46 2.72
CA ILE A 183 7.52 -11.48 1.71
C ILE A 183 7.45 -12.09 0.32
N ASP A 184 6.35 -11.87 -0.36
CA ASP A 184 6.12 -12.27 -1.75
C ASP A 184 5.84 -11.03 -2.61
N VAL A 185 6.65 -10.85 -3.67
CA VAL A 185 6.48 -9.79 -4.66
C VAL A 185 6.20 -10.42 -6.01
N SER A 186 4.94 -10.44 -6.40
CA SER A 186 4.49 -10.94 -7.71
C SER A 186 4.14 -9.82 -8.70
N GLY A 187 4.03 -8.59 -8.23
CA GLY A 187 3.74 -7.39 -8.99
C GLY A 187 4.93 -6.66 -9.60
N VAL A 188 4.85 -5.33 -9.61
CA VAL A 188 5.92 -4.42 -10.07
C VAL A 188 6.20 -3.41 -8.97
N GLY A 189 7.41 -3.42 -8.40
CA GLY A 189 7.78 -2.48 -7.35
C GLY A 189 9.00 -2.88 -6.55
N GLU A 190 9.28 -2.09 -5.51
CA GLU A 190 10.35 -2.36 -4.55
C GLU A 190 9.76 -2.63 -3.17
N ALA A 191 10.34 -3.61 -2.47
CA ALA A 191 10.00 -3.85 -1.08
C ALA A 191 11.27 -3.84 -0.22
N SER A 192 11.26 -3.06 0.85
CA SER A 192 12.33 -3.00 1.84
C SER A 192 11.79 -3.46 3.18
N VAL A 193 12.42 -4.47 3.80
CA VAL A 193 11.98 -5.05 5.06
C VAL A 193 13.14 -5.25 6.03
N TYR A 194 12.85 -5.31 7.33
CA TYR A 194 13.80 -5.63 8.37
C TYR A 194 13.44 -6.96 9.06
N ALA A 195 14.40 -7.89 9.12
CA ALA A 195 14.28 -9.16 9.81
C ALA A 195 15.50 -9.42 10.69
N SER A 196 15.30 -9.75 11.97
CA SER A 196 16.41 -10.03 12.89
C SER A 196 16.74 -11.52 13.05
N GLU A 197 15.79 -12.42 12.78
CA GLU A 197 15.98 -13.89 12.98
C GLU A 197 15.86 -14.65 11.66
N SER A 198 14.76 -14.45 10.92
CA SER A 198 14.50 -15.23 9.70
C SER A 198 13.80 -14.40 8.62
N VAL A 199 14.11 -14.71 7.37
CA VAL A 199 13.40 -14.16 6.20
C VAL A 199 13.13 -15.26 5.18
N ASP A 200 11.90 -15.29 4.65
CA ASP A 200 11.50 -16.01 3.45
C ASP A 200 11.05 -14.99 2.40
N ALA A 201 11.88 -14.75 1.40
CA ALA A 201 11.66 -13.73 0.38
C ALA A 201 11.48 -14.36 -0.99
N GLN A 202 10.34 -14.05 -1.63
CA GLN A 202 9.99 -14.56 -2.95
C GLN A 202 9.72 -13.42 -3.91
N ILE A 203 10.25 -13.51 -5.14
CA ILE A 203 9.96 -12.54 -6.20
C ILE A 203 9.68 -13.26 -7.52
N ALA A 204 8.47 -13.08 -8.01
CA ALA A 204 8.02 -13.54 -9.31
C ALA A 204 7.75 -12.39 -10.30
N GLY A 205 7.69 -11.16 -9.79
CA GLY A 205 7.41 -9.93 -10.51
C GLY A 205 8.63 -9.22 -11.09
N ILE A 206 8.48 -7.92 -11.30
CA ILE A 206 9.55 -7.01 -11.75
C ILE A 206 9.86 -6.07 -10.60
N GLY A 207 11.09 -6.12 -10.07
CA GLY A 207 11.45 -5.22 -8.99
C GLY A 207 12.53 -5.75 -8.08
N LYS A 208 12.47 -5.36 -6.81
CA LYS A 208 13.54 -5.65 -5.87
C LYS A 208 13.00 -5.86 -4.46
N ILE A 209 13.56 -6.85 -3.77
CA ILE A 209 13.38 -7.02 -2.33
C ILE A 209 14.72 -6.74 -1.65
N ASN A 210 14.71 -5.78 -0.73
CA ASN A 210 15.84 -5.48 0.16
C ASN A 210 15.52 -5.98 1.56
N VAL A 211 16.42 -6.75 2.13
CA VAL A 211 16.29 -7.21 3.51
C VAL A 211 17.46 -6.69 4.32
N SER A 212 17.15 -6.01 5.41
CA SER A 212 18.07 -5.55 6.44
C SER A 212 17.93 -6.36 7.73
N GLY A 213 18.79 -6.12 8.75
CA GLY A 213 18.71 -6.76 10.07
C GLY A 213 19.58 -8.01 10.24
N SER A 214 20.27 -8.49 9.19
CA SER A 214 21.19 -9.62 9.25
C SER A 214 20.58 -10.92 9.78
N PRO A 215 19.44 -11.40 9.25
CA PRO A 215 18.76 -12.61 9.74
C PRO A 215 19.65 -13.84 9.63
N ALA A 216 19.62 -14.70 10.64
CA ALA A 216 20.40 -15.95 10.68
C ALA A 216 19.88 -17.01 9.70
N GLN A 217 18.57 -16.97 9.39
CA GLN A 217 17.91 -17.90 8.47
C GLN A 217 17.37 -17.14 7.26
N VAL A 218 17.85 -17.51 6.08
CA VAL A 218 17.48 -16.83 4.83
C VAL A 218 17.05 -17.85 3.78
N SER A 219 15.77 -17.75 3.36
CA SER A 219 15.20 -18.45 2.21
C SER A 219 14.94 -17.42 1.11
N LYS A 220 15.37 -17.72 -0.12
CA LYS A 220 15.14 -16.83 -1.28
C LYS A 220 14.66 -17.65 -2.47
N SER A 221 13.57 -17.17 -3.10
CA SER A 221 13.07 -17.73 -4.35
C SER A 221 12.90 -16.61 -5.38
N GLN A 222 13.58 -16.74 -6.51
CA GLN A 222 13.51 -15.77 -7.60
C GLN A 222 13.12 -16.50 -8.88
N SER A 223 11.87 -16.29 -9.32
CA SER A 223 11.33 -16.90 -10.53
C SER A 223 11.39 -15.98 -11.75
N SER A 224 11.53 -14.65 -11.52
CA SER A 224 11.61 -13.65 -12.57
C SER A 224 13.06 -13.25 -12.90
N PRO A 225 13.43 -13.12 -14.17
CA PRO A 225 14.74 -12.58 -14.57
C PRO A 225 14.86 -11.07 -14.30
N PHE A 226 13.75 -10.39 -14.02
CA PHE A 226 13.69 -8.95 -13.73
C PHE A 226 13.52 -8.65 -12.22
N GLY A 227 13.44 -9.69 -11.40
CA GLY A 227 13.41 -9.57 -9.96
C GLY A 227 14.83 -9.65 -9.36
N ARG A 228 15.03 -9.05 -8.18
CA ARG A 228 16.28 -9.15 -7.41
C ARG A 228 15.99 -9.20 -5.92
N ILE A 229 16.67 -10.08 -5.19
CA ILE A 229 16.61 -10.16 -3.73
C ILE A 229 18.00 -9.87 -3.16
N SER A 230 18.10 -8.83 -2.33
CA SER A 230 19.32 -8.42 -1.61
C SER A 230 19.13 -8.55 -0.11
N VAL A 231 20.04 -9.24 0.58
CA VAL A 231 20.06 -9.36 2.04
C VAL A 231 21.38 -8.80 2.55
N LYS A 232 21.32 -7.89 3.52
CA LYS A 232 22.49 -7.22 4.14
C LYS A 232 22.60 -7.59 5.60
#